data_6f0f77a2bdf7ab341f8ae8677dca0f05
#
_entry.id   6f0f77a2bdf7ab341f8ae8677dca0f05
#
_cell.length_a   1.000
_cell.length_b   1.000
_cell.length_c   1.000
_cell.angle_alpha   90.00
_cell.angle_beta   90.00
_cell.angle_gamma   90.00
#
_symmetry.space_group_name_H-M   'P 1'
#
loop_
_entity.id
_entity.type
_entity.pdbx_description
1 polymer ?
#
loop_
_entity_poly.entity_id
_entity_poly.type
_entity_poly.pdbx_seq_one_letter_code
_entity_poly.pdbx_strand_id
1 'polypeptide(L)'
;MSSSDRRHFLALAALSGLAACGFRPVYRKGAPSADLRGAVQLPEAKDPISFAYRERLRRRFGDASDQAEFVLENSTKTSETGIAITQASNVTRYRVLGATEWRLVRRETGEIIIGDNVSAFTGYDATSSVFSVREAKKAAENRLAIELAELTISAISTYLSEADAS
;
A
#
# COMPACT_ATOMS: atom_id res chain seq x y z
N MET A 1 -54.52 6.70 -4.62
CA MET A 1 -53.01 6.62 -4.69
C MET A 1 -52.67 5.59 -5.72
N SER A 2 -52.08 6.02 -6.81
CA SER A 2 -51.68 5.16 -7.93
C SER A 2 -50.58 4.19 -7.52
N SER A 3 -50.52 3.00 -8.14
CA SER A 3 -49.44 2.03 -7.89
C SER A 3 -48.05 2.56 -8.25
N SER A 4 -47.97 3.60 -9.08
CA SER A 4 -46.75 4.32 -9.45
C SER A 4 -46.19 5.11 -8.27
N ASP A 5 -47.03 5.77 -7.47
CA ASP A 5 -46.60 6.59 -6.34
C ASP A 5 -45.98 5.75 -5.23
N ARG A 6 -46.49 4.53 -5.02
CA ARG A 6 -45.89 3.58 -4.05
C ARG A 6 -44.51 3.10 -4.48
N ARG A 7 -44.26 2.89 -5.76
CA ARG A 7 -42.98 2.48 -6.29
C ARG A 7 -41.91 3.59 -6.16
N HIS A 8 -42.30 4.84 -6.43
CA HIS A 8 -41.43 5.99 -6.25
C HIS A 8 -41.13 6.27 -4.78
N PHE A 9 -42.08 6.10 -3.88
CA PHE A 9 -41.84 6.23 -2.45
C PHE A 9 -40.91 5.18 -1.89
N LEU A 10 -41.06 3.91 -2.32
CA LEU A 10 -40.16 2.83 -1.91
C LEU A 10 -38.73 3.00 -2.49
N ALA A 11 -38.59 3.51 -3.72
CA ALA A 11 -37.31 3.82 -4.32
C ALA A 11 -36.60 4.96 -3.57
N LEU A 12 -37.32 6.02 -3.20
CA LEU A 12 -36.76 7.11 -2.40
C LEU A 12 -36.34 6.66 -0.99
N ALA A 13 -37.13 5.82 -0.34
CA ALA A 13 -36.81 5.26 0.98
C ALA A 13 -35.58 4.34 0.93
N ALA A 14 -35.38 3.56 -0.15
CA ALA A 14 -34.21 2.72 -0.35
C ALA A 14 -32.93 3.56 -0.60
N LEU A 15 -33.05 4.68 -1.35
CA LEU A 15 -31.89 5.59 -1.57
C LEU A 15 -31.48 6.31 -0.27
N SER A 16 -32.44 6.66 0.58
CA SER A 16 -32.12 7.31 1.88
C SER A 16 -31.37 6.38 2.84
N GLY A 17 -31.64 5.07 2.78
CA GLY A 17 -30.93 4.06 3.59
C GLY A 17 -29.45 3.91 3.22
N LEU A 18 -29.08 4.10 1.94
CA LEU A 18 -27.68 4.04 1.50
C LEU A 18 -26.87 5.27 1.95
N ALA A 19 -27.50 6.42 2.13
CA ALA A 19 -26.84 7.63 2.63
C ALA A 19 -26.51 7.56 4.14
N ALA A 20 -27.18 6.69 4.89
CA ALA A 20 -27.01 6.54 6.34
C ALA A 20 -25.76 5.70 6.73
N CYS A 21 -25.13 5.03 5.77
CA CYS A 21 -23.94 4.19 6.04
C CYS A 21 -22.68 4.98 6.40
N GLY A 22 -22.68 6.31 6.44
CA GLY A 22 -21.54 7.13 6.88
C GLY A 22 -20.27 6.93 6.05
N PHE A 23 -20.36 6.35 4.84
CA PHE A 23 -19.21 6.11 3.98
C PHE A 23 -18.54 7.42 3.57
N ARG A 24 -17.37 7.70 4.13
CA ARG A 24 -16.54 8.84 3.74
C ARG A 24 -15.40 8.33 2.87
N PRO A 25 -15.36 8.64 1.56
CA PRO A 25 -14.25 8.25 0.71
C PRO A 25 -12.93 8.85 1.23
N VAL A 26 -11.97 8.02 1.55
CA VAL A 26 -10.64 8.43 2.06
C VAL A 26 -9.90 9.34 1.05
N TYR A 27 -10.27 9.27 -0.22
CA TYR A 27 -9.64 10.02 -1.32
C TYR A 27 -10.45 11.22 -1.82
N ARG A 28 -11.43 11.72 -1.06
CA ARG A 28 -12.15 12.95 -1.43
C ARG A 28 -11.22 14.16 -1.37
N LYS A 29 -11.52 15.22 -2.15
CA LYS A 29 -10.84 16.51 -2.00
C LYS A 29 -11.10 17.04 -0.59
N GLY A 30 -10.01 17.44 0.11
CA GLY A 30 -10.04 17.87 1.53
C GLY A 30 -10.05 16.70 2.53
N ALA A 31 -9.75 15.47 2.12
CA ALA A 31 -9.41 14.42 3.07
C ALA A 31 -7.97 14.61 3.57
N PRO A 32 -7.66 14.36 4.87
CA PRO A 32 -6.32 14.55 5.44
C PRO A 32 -5.23 13.81 4.66
N SER A 33 -5.58 12.65 4.11
CA SER A 33 -4.67 11.89 3.24
C SER A 33 -4.39 12.56 1.88
N ALA A 34 -5.20 13.53 1.45
CA ALA A 34 -4.96 14.32 0.23
C ALA A 34 -3.94 15.45 0.50
N ASP A 35 -3.89 15.94 1.72
CA ASP A 35 -3.02 17.05 2.14
C ASP A 35 -1.54 16.61 2.25
N LEU A 36 -1.27 15.31 2.29
CA LEU A 36 0.10 14.77 2.23
C LEU A 36 0.73 14.84 0.84
N ARG A 37 0.01 15.26 -0.18
CA ARG A 37 0.57 15.32 -1.54
C ARG A 37 1.60 16.45 -1.65
N GLY A 38 2.85 16.06 -1.95
CA GLY A 38 4.00 16.98 -1.96
C GLY A 38 4.56 17.32 -0.58
N ALA A 39 3.90 16.93 0.51
CA ALA A 39 4.32 17.20 1.87
C ALA A 39 5.22 16.11 2.47
N VAL A 40 5.42 14.97 1.80
CA VAL A 40 6.19 13.83 2.31
C VAL A 40 7.45 13.62 1.47
N GLN A 41 8.60 13.73 2.10
CA GLN A 41 9.87 13.29 1.51
C GLN A 41 9.94 11.77 1.57
N LEU A 42 10.06 11.14 0.39
CA LEU A 42 10.13 9.69 0.27
C LEU A 42 11.56 9.17 0.49
N PRO A 43 11.72 7.92 0.97
CA PRO A 43 13.02 7.32 1.21
C PRO A 43 13.83 7.16 -0.09
N GLU A 44 15.15 7.13 0.03
CA GLU A 44 16.02 6.84 -1.10
C GLU A 44 15.93 5.38 -1.53
N ALA A 45 15.95 5.16 -2.83
CA ALA A 45 15.99 3.81 -3.40
C ALA A 45 17.44 3.38 -3.63
N LYS A 46 17.84 2.24 -3.04
CA LYS A 46 19.20 1.69 -3.13
C LYS A 46 19.28 0.38 -3.92
N ASP A 47 18.14 -0.25 -4.15
CA ASP A 47 18.01 -1.54 -4.83
C ASP A 47 16.66 -1.60 -5.59
N PRO A 48 16.43 -2.61 -6.46
CA PRO A 48 15.21 -2.71 -7.25
C PRO A 48 13.92 -2.77 -6.43
N ILE A 49 13.94 -3.38 -5.24
CA ILE A 49 12.76 -3.51 -4.36
C ILE A 49 12.42 -2.14 -3.77
N SER A 50 13.41 -1.45 -3.20
CA SER A 50 13.21 -0.10 -2.65
C SER A 50 12.83 0.92 -3.74
N PHE A 51 13.30 0.74 -4.97
CA PHE A 51 12.88 1.55 -6.11
C PHE A 51 11.39 1.35 -6.43
N ALA A 52 10.92 0.10 -6.54
CA ALA A 52 9.53 -0.20 -6.83
C ALA A 52 8.59 0.26 -5.69
N TYR A 53 9.02 0.08 -4.44
CA TYR A 53 8.33 0.57 -3.25
C TYR A 53 8.17 2.10 -3.29
N ARG A 54 9.28 2.83 -3.48
CA ARG A 54 9.28 4.29 -3.59
C ARG A 54 8.41 4.79 -4.73
N GLU A 55 8.49 4.18 -5.92
CA GLU A 55 7.68 4.57 -7.08
C GLU A 55 6.18 4.43 -6.81
N ARG A 56 5.78 3.40 -6.06
CA ARG A 56 4.38 3.25 -5.65
C ARG A 56 3.95 4.32 -4.66
N LEU A 57 4.78 4.63 -3.66
CA LEU A 57 4.56 5.75 -2.74
C LEU A 57 4.48 7.09 -3.47
N ARG A 58 5.38 7.33 -4.44
CA ARG A 58 5.42 8.56 -5.24
C ARG A 58 4.12 8.80 -6.01
N ARG A 59 3.52 7.75 -6.55
CA ARG A 59 2.21 7.87 -7.22
C ARG A 59 1.11 8.33 -6.28
N ARG A 60 1.22 8.03 -5.01
CA ARG A 60 0.24 8.40 -3.98
C ARG A 60 0.51 9.79 -3.40
N PHE A 61 1.74 10.03 -2.94
CA PHE A 61 2.13 11.25 -2.23
C PHE A 61 2.71 12.34 -3.14
N GLY A 62 3.01 12.02 -4.40
CA GLY A 62 3.67 12.95 -5.31
C GLY A 62 5.18 13.07 -5.05
N ASP A 63 5.81 13.97 -5.78
CA ASP A 63 7.17 14.38 -5.51
C ASP A 63 7.17 15.38 -4.35
N ALA A 64 8.14 15.26 -3.45
CA ALA A 64 8.25 16.16 -2.30
C ALA A 64 8.56 17.59 -2.79
N SER A 65 7.88 18.55 -2.17
CA SER A 65 8.28 19.96 -2.30
C SER A 65 9.54 20.24 -1.46
N ASP A 66 10.22 21.35 -1.74
CA ASP A 66 11.37 21.81 -0.93
C ASP A 66 10.96 22.05 0.54
N GLN A 67 9.68 22.30 0.78
CA GLN A 67 9.07 22.53 2.10
C GLN A 67 8.29 21.32 2.62
N ALA A 68 8.65 20.10 2.20
CA ALA A 68 7.99 18.89 2.69
C ALA A 68 8.06 18.83 4.22
N GLU A 69 6.89 18.75 4.86
CA GLU A 69 6.74 18.76 6.33
C GLU A 69 7.18 17.45 6.96
N PHE A 70 7.01 16.35 6.23
CA PHE A 70 7.26 15.00 6.75
C PHE A 70 8.37 14.30 5.97
N VAL A 71 9.02 13.37 6.66
CA VAL A 71 9.96 12.40 6.07
C VAL A 71 9.42 11.00 6.33
N LEU A 72 9.28 10.20 5.30
CA LEU A 72 8.97 8.78 5.43
C LEU A 72 10.29 8.00 5.45
N GLU A 73 10.56 7.36 6.57
CA GLU A 73 11.69 6.44 6.73
C GLU A 73 11.19 5.01 6.62
N ASN A 74 12.00 4.12 6.04
CA ASN A 74 11.67 2.69 6.00
C ASN A 74 12.91 1.80 6.01
N SER A 75 12.70 0.57 6.48
CA SER A 75 13.66 -0.54 6.38
C SER A 75 12.93 -1.78 5.93
N THR A 76 13.27 -2.31 4.77
CA THR A 76 12.64 -3.51 4.19
C THR A 76 13.59 -4.70 4.28
N LYS A 77 13.07 -5.83 4.78
CA LYS A 77 13.77 -7.12 4.80
C LYS A 77 12.99 -8.11 3.95
N THR A 78 13.70 -8.90 3.16
CA THR A 78 13.11 -9.97 2.35
C THR A 78 13.76 -11.31 2.65
N SER A 79 12.97 -12.38 2.55
CA SER A 79 13.44 -13.75 2.64
C SER A 79 12.79 -14.62 1.58
N GLU A 80 13.50 -15.64 1.13
CA GLU A 80 13.03 -16.55 0.08
C GLU A 80 13.10 -18.00 0.58
N THR A 81 12.06 -18.77 0.31
CA THR A 81 11.97 -20.17 0.71
C THR A 81 11.36 -21.01 -0.41
N GLY A 82 11.98 -22.14 -0.74
CA GLY A 82 11.42 -23.14 -1.64
C GLY A 82 10.24 -23.85 -0.96
N ILE A 83 9.09 -23.90 -1.63
CA ILE A 83 7.84 -24.44 -1.06
C ILE A 83 7.26 -25.63 -1.82
N ALA A 84 7.79 -25.95 -2.99
CA ALA A 84 7.44 -27.15 -3.74
C ALA A 84 8.67 -27.81 -4.30
N ILE A 85 8.77 -29.11 -4.08
CA ILE A 85 9.94 -29.93 -4.47
C ILE A 85 9.42 -31.14 -5.25
N THR A 86 10.08 -31.47 -6.37
CA THR A 86 9.82 -32.69 -7.14
C THR A 86 10.39 -33.92 -6.43
N GLN A 87 10.02 -35.12 -6.88
CA GLN A 87 10.61 -36.39 -6.42
C GLN A 87 12.14 -36.44 -6.67
N ALA A 88 12.65 -35.69 -7.65
CA ALA A 88 14.07 -35.55 -7.94
C ALA A 88 14.76 -34.42 -7.11
N SER A 89 14.12 -33.97 -6.02
CA SER A 89 14.62 -32.91 -5.11
C SER A 89 14.86 -31.54 -5.76
N ASN A 90 14.23 -31.24 -6.90
CA ASN A 90 14.30 -29.92 -7.53
C ASN A 90 13.20 -29.02 -7.00
N VAL A 91 13.53 -27.84 -6.53
CA VAL A 91 12.57 -26.81 -6.13
C VAL A 91 11.90 -26.24 -7.36
N THR A 92 10.57 -26.30 -7.40
CA THR A 92 9.76 -25.81 -8.53
C THR A 92 8.96 -24.56 -8.23
N ARG A 93 8.85 -24.18 -6.95
CA ARG A 93 8.18 -22.95 -6.53
C ARG A 93 8.86 -22.33 -5.33
N TYR A 94 9.00 -21.04 -5.38
CA TYR A 94 9.54 -20.23 -4.29
C TYR A 94 8.48 -19.28 -3.74
N ARG A 95 8.53 -19.06 -2.42
CA ARG A 95 7.83 -18.00 -1.72
C ARG A 95 8.84 -16.91 -1.37
N VAL A 96 8.48 -15.66 -1.62
CA VAL A 96 9.24 -14.49 -1.20
C VAL A 96 8.39 -13.75 -0.17
N LEU A 97 8.91 -13.62 1.05
CA LEU A 97 8.32 -12.82 2.11
C LEU A 97 9.04 -11.47 2.17
N GLY A 98 8.31 -10.43 2.48
CA GLY A 98 8.84 -9.11 2.79
C GLY A 98 8.18 -8.52 4.03
N ALA A 99 8.98 -7.84 4.82
CA ALA A 99 8.49 -7.03 5.94
C ALA A 99 9.16 -5.65 5.84
N THR A 100 8.36 -4.61 6.00
CA THR A 100 8.81 -3.22 6.01
C THR A 100 8.42 -2.57 7.32
N GLU A 101 9.40 -2.19 8.09
CA GLU A 101 9.25 -1.27 9.21
C GLU A 101 9.33 0.15 8.64
N TRP A 102 8.36 0.99 8.96
CA TRP A 102 8.30 2.35 8.45
C TRP A 102 7.83 3.31 9.54
N ARG A 103 8.18 4.60 9.39
CA ARG A 103 7.72 5.69 10.25
C ARG A 103 7.65 6.99 9.48
N LEU A 104 6.61 7.75 9.78
CA LEU A 104 6.40 9.11 9.30
C LEU A 104 6.89 10.07 10.39
N VAL A 105 7.88 10.87 10.07
CA VAL A 105 8.57 11.75 11.01
C VAL A 105 8.36 13.19 10.59
N ARG A 106 8.08 14.09 11.53
CA ARG A 106 8.04 15.53 11.28
C ARG A 106 9.45 16.04 11.08
N ARG A 107 9.71 16.65 9.91
CA ARG A 107 11.07 17.08 9.51
C ARG A 107 11.71 18.04 10.51
N GLU A 108 10.96 19.02 11.01
CA GLU A 108 11.52 20.08 11.87
C GLU A 108 11.89 19.58 13.27
N THR A 109 11.07 18.74 13.86
CA THR A 109 11.20 18.32 15.26
C THR A 109 11.82 16.94 15.44
N GLY A 110 11.81 16.10 14.39
CA GLY A 110 12.19 14.70 14.50
C GLY A 110 11.13 13.85 15.22
N GLU A 111 9.96 14.40 15.51
CA GLU A 111 8.85 13.69 16.14
C GLU A 111 8.30 12.59 15.24
N ILE A 112 8.17 11.38 15.78
CA ILE A 112 7.49 10.27 15.08
C ILE A 112 5.99 10.48 15.19
N ILE A 113 5.34 10.77 14.08
CA ILE A 113 3.88 10.97 14.00
C ILE A 113 3.17 9.64 14.09
N ILE A 114 3.66 8.66 13.33
CA ILE A 114 3.19 7.27 13.32
C ILE A 114 4.28 6.37 12.77
N GLY A 115 4.30 5.13 13.21
CA GLY A 115 5.13 4.06 12.65
C GLY A 115 4.50 2.71 12.87
N ASP A 116 4.74 1.79 11.95
CA ASP A 116 4.21 0.44 12.01
C ASP A 116 5.10 -0.52 11.21
N ASN A 117 4.76 -1.80 11.27
CA ASN A 117 5.38 -2.86 10.49
C ASN A 117 4.33 -3.52 9.59
N VAL A 118 4.59 -3.52 8.29
CA VAL A 118 3.75 -4.20 7.30
C VAL A 118 4.48 -5.38 6.71
N SER A 119 3.77 -6.46 6.42
CA SER A 119 4.34 -7.65 5.82
C SER A 119 3.44 -8.18 4.71
N ALA A 120 4.08 -8.72 3.66
CA ALA A 120 3.40 -9.35 2.54
C ALA A 120 4.22 -10.53 2.03
N PHE A 121 3.61 -11.35 1.19
CA PHE A 121 4.32 -12.42 0.50
C PHE A 121 3.84 -12.54 -0.94
N THR A 122 4.72 -13.07 -1.77
CA THR A 122 4.42 -13.45 -3.15
C THR A 122 5.13 -14.75 -3.50
N GLY A 123 5.03 -15.21 -4.72
CA GLY A 123 5.75 -16.39 -5.17
C GLY A 123 6.05 -16.35 -6.65
N TYR A 124 6.95 -17.24 -7.05
CA TYR A 124 7.27 -17.50 -8.44
C TYR A 124 7.60 -18.97 -8.67
N ASP A 125 7.40 -19.43 -9.90
CA ASP A 125 7.72 -20.79 -10.31
C ASP A 125 9.14 -20.82 -10.88
N ALA A 126 9.88 -21.89 -10.53
CA ALA A 126 11.18 -22.20 -11.08
C ALA A 126 11.03 -23.20 -12.23
N THR A 127 11.60 -22.88 -13.36
CA THR A 127 11.70 -23.75 -14.54
C THR A 127 13.15 -24.22 -14.75
N SER A 128 13.41 -25.05 -15.74
CA SER A 128 14.78 -25.46 -16.10
C SER A 128 15.65 -24.33 -16.67
N SER A 129 15.03 -23.22 -17.08
CA SER A 129 15.74 -22.05 -17.63
C SER A 129 16.13 -21.07 -16.55
N VAL A 130 17.43 -20.91 -16.32
CA VAL A 130 18.01 -19.94 -15.36
C VAL A 130 17.57 -18.51 -15.66
N PHE A 131 17.47 -18.14 -16.93
CA PHE A 131 17.00 -16.81 -17.34
C PHE A 131 15.52 -16.60 -16.93
N SER A 132 14.66 -17.55 -17.22
CA SER A 132 13.24 -17.46 -16.87
C SER A 132 13.03 -17.38 -15.37
N VAL A 133 13.78 -18.15 -14.58
CA VAL A 133 13.74 -18.09 -13.10
C VAL A 133 14.15 -16.71 -12.58
N ARG A 134 15.20 -16.12 -13.14
CA ARG A 134 15.66 -14.78 -12.74
C ARG A 134 14.62 -13.71 -13.00
N GLU A 135 13.98 -13.73 -14.19
CA GLU A 135 12.95 -12.76 -14.54
C GLU A 135 11.67 -12.98 -13.70
N ALA A 136 11.30 -14.24 -13.44
CA ALA A 136 10.17 -14.56 -12.55
C ALA A 136 10.41 -14.07 -11.11
N LYS A 137 11.60 -14.25 -10.57
CA LYS A 137 12.02 -13.73 -9.26
C LYS A 137 11.91 -12.21 -9.23
N LYS A 138 12.51 -11.51 -10.18
CA LYS A 138 12.47 -10.05 -10.28
C LYS A 138 11.05 -9.50 -10.37
N ALA A 139 10.19 -10.16 -11.14
CA ALA A 139 8.77 -9.82 -11.22
C ALA A 139 8.04 -10.06 -9.89
N ALA A 140 8.38 -11.11 -9.15
CA ALA A 140 7.83 -11.39 -7.83
C ALA A 140 8.27 -10.32 -6.81
N GLU A 141 9.55 -9.98 -6.76
CA GLU A 141 10.10 -8.92 -5.90
C GLU A 141 9.44 -7.56 -6.17
N ASN A 142 9.20 -7.23 -7.43
CA ASN A 142 8.49 -6.00 -7.82
C ASN A 142 7.03 -5.99 -7.32
N ARG A 143 6.30 -7.11 -7.45
CA ARG A 143 4.93 -7.22 -6.91
C ARG A 143 4.92 -7.09 -5.39
N LEU A 144 5.87 -7.73 -4.71
CA LEU A 144 6.01 -7.65 -3.26
C LEU A 144 6.24 -6.21 -2.78
N ALA A 145 7.14 -5.48 -3.46
CA ALA A 145 7.43 -4.09 -3.14
C ALA A 145 6.19 -3.18 -3.30
N ILE A 146 5.42 -3.38 -4.36
CA ILE A 146 4.17 -2.66 -4.59
C ILE A 146 3.15 -2.95 -3.47
N GLU A 147 2.98 -4.22 -3.08
CA GLU A 147 2.06 -4.62 -2.02
C GLU A 147 2.46 -4.00 -0.67
N LEU A 148 3.74 -4.06 -0.30
CA LEU A 148 4.24 -3.43 0.92
C LEU A 148 3.99 -1.91 0.93
N ALA A 149 4.17 -1.24 -0.21
CA ALA A 149 3.87 0.17 -0.34
C ALA A 149 2.38 0.49 -0.19
N GLU A 150 1.49 -0.35 -0.74
CA GLU A 150 0.03 -0.20 -0.57
C GLU A 150 -0.39 -0.35 0.90
N LEU A 151 0.16 -1.33 1.60
CA LEU A 151 -0.10 -1.52 3.02
C LEU A 151 0.37 -0.31 3.84
N THR A 152 1.56 0.23 3.53
CA THR A 152 2.07 1.46 4.16
C THR A 152 1.15 2.66 3.88
N ILE A 153 0.73 2.86 2.63
CA ILE A 153 -0.21 3.92 2.25
C ILE A 153 -1.54 3.78 3.01
N SER A 154 -2.05 2.56 3.10
CA SER A 154 -3.30 2.28 3.82
C SER A 154 -3.19 2.62 5.30
N ALA A 155 -2.11 2.19 5.96
CA ALA A 155 -1.88 2.47 7.37
C ALA A 155 -1.79 3.99 7.66
N ILE A 156 -1.02 4.74 6.86
CA ILE A 156 -0.93 6.20 6.96
C ILE A 156 -2.32 6.85 6.75
N SER A 157 -3.06 6.40 5.74
CA SER A 157 -4.38 6.98 5.43
C SER A 157 -5.41 6.71 6.53
N THR A 158 -5.38 5.53 7.16
CA THR A 158 -6.24 5.17 8.29
C THR A 158 -5.95 6.06 9.49
N TYR A 159 -4.68 6.19 9.87
CA TYR A 159 -4.27 7.04 10.99
C TYR A 159 -4.76 8.49 10.82
N LEU A 160 -4.56 9.07 9.64
CA LEU A 160 -4.98 10.44 9.39
C LEU A 160 -6.51 10.61 9.41
N SER A 161 -7.26 9.60 8.96
CA SER A 161 -8.71 9.64 9.01
C SER A 161 -9.25 9.55 10.44
N GLU A 162 -8.57 8.86 11.33
CA GLU A 162 -8.92 8.75 12.75
C GLU A 162 -8.57 10.05 13.51
N ALA A 163 -7.40 10.65 13.21
CA ALA A 163 -7.00 11.91 13.80
C ALA A 163 -7.93 13.09 13.44
N ASP A 164 -8.53 13.07 12.22
CA ASP A 164 -9.51 14.08 11.78
C ASP A 164 -10.91 13.87 12.38
N ALA A 165 -11.17 12.72 12.97
CA ALA A 165 -12.46 12.36 13.58
C ALA A 165 -12.50 12.61 15.09
N SER A 166 -11.36 12.92 15.71
CA SER A 166 -11.19 13.12 17.17
C SER A 166 -11.21 14.59 17.55
#